data_adbaac46ffe52367b143db77903594c0
#
_entry.id   adbaac46ffe52367b143db77903594c0
#
_cell.length_a   1.000
_cell.length_b   1.000
_cell.length_c   1.000
_cell.angle_alpha   90.00
_cell.angle_beta   90.00
_cell.angle_gamma   90.00
#
_symmetry.space_group_name_H-M   'P 1'
#
loop_
_entity.id
_entity.type
_entity.pdbx_description
1 polymer ?
#
loop_
_entity_poly.entity_id
_entity_poly.type
_entity_poly.pdbx_seq_one_letter_code
_entity_poly.pdbx_strand_id
1 'polypeptide(L)'
;MAQNTVKCSFCGTGVVKTEAVRYKNKNYHSNCADLQQQREELTDYICRLFSLKSPGPRIYTQIKNFLERYPNYTYKGIKQALEFFYEIQKKPIEKANQGIGIVPYVYDSAQEYFNNIIMRQERVATEISSALSVATQEVKIKRPEKKKKNLYNIENL
;
A
#
# COMPACT_ATOMS: atom_id res chain seq x y z
N MET A 1 -31.02 -22.40 -11.31
CA MET A 1 -29.82 -22.43 -12.17
C MET A 1 -28.60 -22.69 -11.29
N ALA A 2 -27.85 -23.76 -11.53
CA ALA A 2 -26.63 -24.03 -10.74
C ALA A 2 -25.61 -22.94 -11.02
N GLN A 3 -25.26 -22.18 -9.99
CA GLN A 3 -24.19 -21.19 -10.10
C GLN A 3 -22.86 -21.93 -10.33
N ASN A 4 -22.17 -21.59 -11.42
CA ASN A 4 -20.90 -22.21 -11.77
C ASN A 4 -19.83 -21.72 -10.78
N THR A 5 -19.57 -22.52 -9.74
CA THR A 5 -18.61 -22.22 -8.68
C THR A 5 -17.27 -22.88 -8.93
N VAL A 6 -16.19 -22.20 -8.57
CA VAL A 6 -14.82 -22.72 -8.60
C VAL A 6 -14.23 -22.68 -7.18
N LYS A 7 -13.27 -23.55 -6.90
CA LYS A 7 -12.65 -23.62 -5.57
C LYS A 7 -11.64 -22.49 -5.39
N CYS A 8 -11.74 -21.74 -4.27
CA CYS A 8 -10.74 -20.77 -3.89
C CYS A 8 -9.47 -21.48 -3.38
N SER A 9 -8.32 -21.14 -3.93
CA SER A 9 -7.05 -21.78 -3.58
C SER A 9 -6.49 -21.38 -2.21
N PHE A 10 -7.02 -20.32 -1.60
CA PHE A 10 -6.58 -19.85 -0.27
C PHE A 10 -7.40 -20.49 0.86
N CYS A 11 -8.72 -20.32 0.84
CA CYS A 11 -9.60 -20.79 1.92
C CYS A 11 -10.25 -22.15 1.63
N GLY A 12 -10.19 -22.64 0.40
CA GLY A 12 -10.75 -23.94 0.02
C GLY A 12 -12.26 -23.95 -0.22
N THR A 13 -12.98 -22.85 0.00
CA THR A 13 -14.44 -22.73 -0.22
C THR A 13 -14.75 -22.36 -1.66
N GLY A 14 -16.02 -22.56 -2.08
CA GLY A 14 -16.48 -22.20 -3.43
C GLY A 14 -16.63 -20.69 -3.60
N VAL A 15 -16.26 -20.19 -4.77
CA VAL A 15 -16.50 -18.81 -5.20
C VAL A 15 -17.19 -18.84 -6.56
N VAL A 16 -18.13 -17.93 -6.80
CA VAL A 16 -18.81 -17.83 -8.10
C VAL A 16 -17.79 -17.45 -9.16
N LYS A 17 -17.76 -18.17 -10.27
CA LYS A 17 -16.73 -18.01 -11.31
C LYS A 17 -16.64 -16.58 -11.86
N THR A 18 -17.75 -15.85 -11.89
CA THR A 18 -17.81 -14.46 -12.36
C THR A 18 -17.20 -13.46 -11.35
N GLU A 19 -17.15 -13.83 -10.06
CA GLU A 19 -16.62 -13.02 -8.96
C GLU A 19 -15.20 -13.46 -8.55
N ALA A 20 -14.76 -14.60 -9.10
CA ALA A 20 -13.44 -15.15 -8.78
C ALA A 20 -12.31 -14.31 -9.40
N VAL A 21 -11.39 -13.86 -8.55
CA VAL A 21 -10.15 -13.22 -8.97
C VAL A 21 -9.15 -14.30 -9.37
N ARG A 22 -8.58 -14.18 -10.57
CA ARG A 22 -7.55 -15.09 -11.05
C ARG A 22 -6.16 -14.51 -10.77
N TYR A 23 -5.40 -15.22 -9.95
CA TYR A 23 -4.03 -14.85 -9.61
C TYR A 23 -3.10 -16.08 -9.75
N LYS A 24 -1.99 -15.94 -10.47
CA LYS A 24 -1.03 -17.03 -10.76
C LYS A 24 -1.71 -18.33 -11.20
N ASN A 25 -2.65 -18.24 -12.15
CA ASN A 25 -3.43 -19.37 -12.70
C ASN A 25 -4.32 -20.12 -11.69
N LYS A 26 -4.62 -19.51 -10.54
CA LYS A 26 -5.53 -20.06 -9.53
C LYS A 26 -6.67 -19.08 -9.25
N ASN A 27 -7.81 -19.61 -8.78
CA ASN A 27 -8.98 -18.81 -8.47
C ASN A 27 -9.03 -18.49 -6.98
N TYR A 28 -9.45 -17.29 -6.65
CA TYR A 28 -9.55 -16.78 -5.27
C TYR A 28 -10.80 -15.90 -5.13
N HIS A 29 -11.32 -15.79 -3.90
CA HIS A 29 -12.13 -14.62 -3.55
C HIS A 29 -11.28 -13.36 -3.62
N SER A 30 -11.88 -12.19 -3.81
CA SER A 30 -11.13 -10.92 -3.83
C SER A 30 -10.24 -10.76 -2.60
N ASN A 31 -10.82 -10.84 -1.40
CA ASN A 31 -10.05 -10.75 -0.15
C ASN A 31 -8.98 -11.84 -0.01
N CYS A 32 -9.25 -13.06 -0.51
CA CYS A 32 -8.29 -14.16 -0.45
C CYS A 32 -7.11 -13.94 -1.40
N ALA A 33 -7.33 -13.28 -2.54
CA ALA A 33 -6.27 -12.90 -3.46
C ALA A 33 -5.31 -11.89 -2.79
N ASP A 34 -5.86 -10.88 -2.13
CA ASP A 34 -5.07 -9.87 -1.41
C ASP A 34 -4.27 -10.50 -0.26
N LEU A 35 -4.88 -11.38 0.52
CA LEU A 35 -4.20 -12.11 1.60
C LEU A 35 -3.07 -13.01 1.06
N GLN A 36 -3.31 -13.67 -0.07
CA GLN A 36 -2.29 -14.50 -0.73
C GLN A 36 -1.11 -13.64 -1.20
N GLN A 37 -1.37 -12.50 -1.79
CA GLN A 37 -0.33 -11.57 -2.21
C GLN A 37 0.49 -11.06 -1.01
N GLN A 38 -0.17 -10.62 0.06
CA GLN A 38 0.51 -10.18 1.28
C GLN A 38 1.37 -11.29 1.90
N ARG A 39 0.86 -12.54 1.88
CA ARG A 39 1.61 -13.71 2.34
C ARG A 39 2.87 -13.94 1.50
N GLU A 40 2.77 -13.85 0.19
CA GLU A 40 3.91 -13.98 -0.71
C GLU A 40 4.93 -12.86 -0.50
N GLU A 41 4.49 -11.60 -0.40
CA GLU A 41 5.37 -10.47 -0.12
C GLU A 41 6.14 -10.64 1.22
N LEU A 42 5.46 -11.14 2.25
CA LEU A 42 6.09 -11.43 3.53
C LEU A 42 7.14 -12.55 3.39
N THR A 43 6.80 -13.64 2.72
CA THR A 43 7.72 -14.78 2.56
C THR A 43 8.92 -14.40 1.69
N ASP A 44 8.72 -13.62 0.63
CA ASP A 44 9.80 -13.12 -0.22
C ASP A 44 10.71 -12.15 0.54
N TYR A 45 10.14 -11.30 1.39
CA TYR A 45 10.91 -10.42 2.26
C TYR A 45 11.78 -11.22 3.24
N ILE A 46 11.21 -12.22 3.91
CA ILE A 46 11.93 -13.09 4.83
C ILE A 46 13.07 -13.86 4.12
N CYS A 47 12.82 -14.35 2.91
CA CYS A 47 13.84 -15.02 2.11
C CYS A 47 15.01 -14.08 1.78
N ARG A 48 14.73 -12.85 1.40
CA ARG A 48 15.77 -11.84 1.14
C ARG A 48 16.53 -11.47 2.41
N LEU A 49 15.81 -11.25 3.51
CA LEU A 49 16.41 -10.86 4.80
C LEU A 49 17.42 -11.89 5.31
N PHE A 50 17.08 -13.17 5.24
CA PHE A 50 17.93 -14.26 5.72
C PHE A 50 18.73 -14.97 4.62
N SER A 51 18.72 -14.46 3.38
CA SER A 51 19.37 -15.06 2.21
C SER A 51 18.97 -16.54 1.99
N LEU A 52 17.68 -16.83 2.14
CA LEU A 52 17.12 -18.17 1.99
C LEU A 52 16.51 -18.35 0.58
N LYS A 53 16.57 -19.56 0.05
CA LYS A 53 15.87 -19.92 -1.22
C LYS A 53 14.36 -20.04 -1.00
N SER A 54 13.94 -20.50 0.18
CA SER A 54 12.53 -20.58 0.59
C SER A 54 12.43 -20.54 2.12
N PRO A 55 11.30 -20.03 2.68
CA PRO A 55 11.10 -20.06 4.12
C PRO A 55 11.02 -21.51 4.61
N GLY A 56 11.75 -21.80 5.68
CA GLY A 56 11.68 -23.12 6.31
C GLY A 56 10.36 -23.37 7.05
N PRO A 57 10.05 -24.63 7.41
CA PRO A 57 8.82 -24.99 8.14
C PRO A 57 8.63 -24.18 9.43
N ARG A 58 9.73 -23.87 10.12
CA ARG A 58 9.72 -23.06 11.35
C ARG A 58 9.11 -21.66 11.12
N ILE A 59 9.45 -21.00 10.03
CA ILE A 59 8.95 -19.66 9.70
C ILE A 59 7.44 -19.71 9.43
N TYR A 60 6.98 -20.69 8.65
CA TYR A 60 5.54 -20.87 8.38
C TYR A 60 4.76 -21.14 9.66
N THR A 61 5.31 -21.98 10.57
CA THR A 61 4.70 -22.23 11.88
C THR A 61 4.63 -20.96 12.73
N GLN A 62 5.69 -20.15 12.74
CA GLN A 62 5.69 -18.88 13.46
C GLN A 62 4.66 -17.90 12.91
N ILE A 63 4.58 -17.74 11.58
CA ILE A 63 3.57 -16.87 10.95
C ILE A 63 2.16 -17.34 11.32
N LYS A 64 1.88 -18.63 11.20
CA LYS A 64 0.58 -19.21 11.56
C LYS A 64 0.24 -18.93 13.02
N ASN A 65 1.15 -19.21 13.94
CA ASN A 65 0.97 -19.00 15.38
C ASN A 65 0.71 -17.52 15.71
N PHE A 66 1.37 -16.58 15.01
CA PHE A 66 1.14 -15.15 15.22
C PHE A 66 -0.27 -14.76 14.81
N LEU A 67 -0.73 -15.18 13.63
CA LEU A 67 -2.06 -14.88 13.13
C LEU A 67 -3.19 -15.52 13.95
N GLU A 68 -2.94 -16.71 14.53
CA GLU A 68 -3.91 -17.39 15.40
C GLU A 68 -3.95 -16.79 16.82
N ARG A 69 -2.78 -16.41 17.35
CA ARG A 69 -2.66 -15.90 18.72
C ARG A 69 -3.02 -14.43 18.87
N TYR A 70 -2.78 -13.64 17.84
CA TYR A 70 -2.99 -12.19 17.85
C TYR A 70 -3.98 -11.79 16.75
N PRO A 71 -5.26 -11.56 17.06
CA PRO A 71 -6.30 -11.26 16.06
C PRO A 71 -6.03 -10.03 15.19
N ASN A 72 -5.26 -9.09 15.72
CA ASN A 72 -4.92 -7.84 15.01
C ASN A 72 -3.70 -7.97 14.09
N TYR A 73 -3.05 -9.14 14.08
CA TYR A 73 -1.88 -9.33 13.23
C TYR A 73 -2.29 -9.67 11.81
N THR A 74 -1.56 -9.11 10.87
CA THR A 74 -1.73 -9.36 9.42
C THR A 74 -0.39 -9.73 8.80
N TYR A 75 -0.42 -10.37 7.63
CA TYR A 75 0.81 -10.64 6.87
C TYR A 75 1.62 -9.36 6.61
N LYS A 76 0.93 -8.28 6.20
CA LYS A 76 1.52 -6.96 5.98
C LYS A 76 2.13 -6.40 7.26
N GLY A 77 1.42 -6.48 8.38
CA GLY A 77 1.91 -5.99 9.67
C GLY A 77 3.14 -6.75 10.17
N ILE A 78 3.18 -8.08 9.99
CA ILE A 78 4.36 -8.89 10.31
C ILE A 78 5.57 -8.47 9.45
N LYS A 79 5.37 -8.22 8.15
CA LYS A 79 6.42 -7.71 7.27
C LYS A 79 6.94 -6.35 7.75
N GLN A 80 6.04 -5.42 8.05
CA GLN A 80 6.38 -4.10 8.58
C GLN A 80 7.14 -4.17 9.90
N ALA A 81 6.77 -5.09 10.80
CA ALA A 81 7.50 -5.31 12.06
C ALA A 81 8.95 -5.75 11.82
N LEU A 82 9.18 -6.62 10.84
CA LEU A 82 10.52 -7.05 10.46
C LEU A 82 11.30 -5.92 9.77
N GLU A 83 10.69 -5.17 8.85
CA GLU A 83 11.29 -3.99 8.21
C GLU A 83 11.69 -2.93 9.25
N PHE A 84 10.80 -2.65 10.20
CA PHE A 84 11.08 -1.71 11.28
C PHE A 84 12.29 -2.14 12.12
N PHE A 85 12.35 -3.41 12.51
CA PHE A 85 13.42 -3.91 13.37
C PHE A 85 14.78 -3.99 12.65
N TYR A 86 14.82 -4.53 11.44
CA TYR A 86 16.08 -4.77 10.74
C TYR A 86 16.54 -3.61 9.87
N GLU A 87 15.63 -2.87 9.23
CA GLU A 87 15.99 -1.80 8.31
C GLU A 87 15.98 -0.42 8.98
N ILE A 88 14.97 -0.15 9.82
CA ILE A 88 14.84 1.17 10.47
C ILE A 88 15.72 1.22 11.74
N GLN A 89 15.59 0.24 12.63
CA GLN A 89 16.41 0.16 13.85
C GLN A 89 17.81 -0.42 13.60
N LYS A 90 18.08 -0.95 12.40
CA LYS A 90 19.39 -1.52 11.99
C LYS A 90 19.93 -2.56 12.96
N LYS A 91 19.05 -3.43 13.45
CA LYS A 91 19.45 -4.50 14.39
C LYS A 91 20.14 -5.63 13.64
N PRO A 92 21.12 -6.31 14.28
CA PRO A 92 21.89 -7.37 13.66
C PRO A 92 21.04 -8.61 13.38
N ILE A 93 21.16 -9.16 12.19
CA ILE A 93 20.41 -10.35 11.72
C ILE A 93 20.97 -11.65 12.33
N GLU A 94 22.26 -11.69 12.66
CA GLU A 94 22.95 -12.90 13.13
C GLU A 94 22.30 -13.49 14.38
N LYS A 95 21.73 -12.66 15.24
CA LYS A 95 21.06 -13.09 16.48
C LYS A 95 19.67 -13.68 16.26
N ALA A 96 19.11 -13.54 15.08
CA ALA A 96 17.75 -14.00 14.77
C ALA A 96 17.65 -15.52 14.62
N ASN A 97 18.78 -16.23 14.44
CA ASN A 97 18.81 -17.67 14.19
C ASN A 97 17.79 -18.09 13.11
N GLN A 98 17.70 -17.32 12.03
CA GLN A 98 16.76 -17.48 10.91
C GLN A 98 15.27 -17.57 11.35
N GLY A 99 14.92 -16.96 12.46
CA GLY A 99 13.56 -16.95 13.00
C GLY A 99 12.99 -15.53 13.05
N ILE A 100 11.66 -15.44 13.05
CA ILE A 100 10.92 -14.17 13.12
C ILE A 100 10.30 -13.95 14.51
N GLY A 101 10.86 -14.58 15.56
CA GLY A 101 10.36 -14.51 16.93
C GLY A 101 10.35 -13.12 17.56
N ILE A 102 11.03 -12.13 16.95
CA ILE A 102 11.05 -10.76 17.42
C ILE A 102 9.73 -10.00 17.16
N VAL A 103 8.94 -10.46 16.19
CA VAL A 103 7.72 -9.78 15.72
C VAL A 103 6.79 -9.35 16.87
N PRO A 104 6.40 -10.20 17.84
CA PRO A 104 5.49 -9.77 18.90
C PRO A 104 6.01 -8.63 19.78
N TYR A 105 7.32 -8.47 19.87
CA TYR A 105 7.93 -7.42 20.69
C TYR A 105 8.00 -6.05 20.01
N VAL A 106 7.93 -6.02 18.70
CA VAL A 106 8.12 -4.80 17.92
C VAL A 106 6.89 -4.43 17.06
N TYR A 107 5.88 -5.30 17.04
CA TYR A 107 4.72 -5.13 16.14
C TYR A 107 4.00 -3.81 16.36
N ASP A 108 3.65 -3.47 17.58
CA ASP A 108 2.88 -2.26 17.90
C ASP A 108 3.71 -1.00 17.59
N SER A 109 4.99 -0.98 17.96
CA SER A 109 5.89 0.12 17.64
C SER A 109 6.09 0.31 16.12
N ALA A 110 6.14 -0.79 15.38
CA ALA A 110 6.22 -0.75 13.93
C ALA A 110 4.92 -0.20 13.32
N GLN A 111 3.76 -0.64 13.78
CA GLN A 111 2.46 -0.13 13.31
C GLN A 111 2.34 1.38 13.56
N GLU A 112 2.70 1.85 14.75
CA GLU A 112 2.72 3.27 15.08
C GLU A 112 3.65 4.07 14.15
N TYR A 113 4.86 3.57 13.91
CA TYR A 113 5.83 4.19 13.02
C TYR A 113 5.30 4.35 11.60
N PHE A 114 4.78 3.27 11.00
CA PHE A 114 4.28 3.30 9.63
C PHE A 114 2.98 4.10 9.50
N ASN A 115 2.09 4.07 10.49
CA ASN A 115 0.88 4.90 10.52
C ASN A 115 1.24 6.39 10.57
N ASN A 116 2.24 6.79 11.34
CA ASN A 116 2.72 8.15 11.38
C ASN A 116 3.29 8.64 10.04
N ILE A 117 3.97 7.75 9.30
CA ILE A 117 4.44 8.06 7.94
C ILE A 117 3.26 8.28 7.00
N ILE A 118 2.27 7.39 7.00
CA ILE A 118 1.07 7.50 6.16
C ILE A 118 0.33 8.82 6.44
N MET A 119 0.08 9.13 7.71
CA MET A 119 -0.57 10.37 8.11
C MET A 119 0.19 11.63 7.66
N ARG A 120 1.52 11.61 7.70
CA ARG A 120 2.33 12.72 7.19
C ARG A 120 2.20 12.85 5.67
N GLN A 121 2.24 11.76 4.94
CA GLN A 121 2.07 11.74 3.49
C GLN A 121 0.69 12.26 3.07
N GLU A 122 -0.37 11.86 3.77
CA GLU A 122 -1.74 12.33 3.54
C GLU A 122 -1.87 13.85 3.79
N ARG A 123 -1.26 14.38 4.86
CA ARG A 123 -1.24 15.82 5.12
C ARG A 123 -0.54 16.59 4.01
N VAL A 124 0.64 16.15 3.59
CA VAL A 124 1.38 16.78 2.49
C VAL A 124 0.59 16.72 1.18
N ALA A 125 -0.04 15.59 0.87
CA ALA A 125 -0.88 15.46 -0.32
C ALA A 125 -2.09 16.42 -0.29
N THR A 126 -2.71 16.60 0.87
CA THR A 126 -3.83 17.54 1.07
C THR A 126 -3.37 18.98 0.93
N GLU A 127 -2.21 19.35 1.50
CA GLU A 127 -1.63 20.69 1.37
C GLU A 127 -1.28 21.02 -0.09
N ILE A 128 -0.68 20.09 -0.82
CA ILE A 128 -0.38 20.25 -2.25
C ILE A 128 -1.67 20.41 -3.06
N SER A 129 -2.69 19.60 -2.80
CA SER A 129 -3.98 19.67 -3.48
C SER A 129 -4.67 21.02 -3.23
N SER A 130 -4.64 21.52 -2.00
CA SER A 130 -5.19 22.83 -1.64
C SER A 130 -4.43 23.98 -2.30
N ALA A 131 -3.10 23.92 -2.33
CA ALA A 131 -2.25 24.91 -2.98
C ALA A 131 -2.48 24.96 -4.50
N LEU A 132 -2.63 23.80 -5.15
CA LEU A 132 -2.95 23.72 -6.58
C LEU A 132 -4.35 24.27 -6.90
N SER A 133 -5.34 24.03 -6.05
CA SER A 133 -6.70 24.59 -6.24
C SER A 133 -6.74 26.10 -6.12
N VAL A 134 -5.90 26.70 -5.29
CA VAL A 134 -5.75 28.16 -5.20
C VAL A 134 -5.01 28.73 -6.41
N ALA A 135 -4.01 28.03 -6.94
CA ALA A 135 -3.26 28.45 -8.12
C ALA A 135 -4.05 28.38 -9.43
N THR A 136 -5.12 27.59 -9.50
CA THR A 136 -6.01 27.47 -10.66
C THR A 136 -7.19 28.47 -10.66
N GLN A 137 -7.25 29.42 -9.73
CA GLN A 137 -8.17 30.54 -9.88
C GLN A 137 -7.73 31.35 -11.09
N GLU A 138 -8.49 31.23 -12.20
CA GLU A 138 -8.27 31.97 -13.42
C GLU A 138 -8.18 33.49 -13.15
N VAL A 139 -7.00 34.06 -13.35
CA VAL A 139 -6.85 35.50 -13.42
C VAL A 139 -7.56 35.96 -14.68
N LYS A 140 -8.82 36.39 -14.54
CA LYS A 140 -9.54 37.07 -15.62
C LYS A 140 -8.81 38.38 -15.91
N ILE A 141 -7.87 38.32 -16.84
CA ILE A 141 -7.22 39.52 -17.39
C ILE A 141 -8.29 40.27 -18.19
N LYS A 142 -8.82 41.37 -17.60
CA LYS A 142 -9.66 42.31 -18.33
C LYS A 142 -8.80 42.88 -19.43
N ARG A 143 -9.11 42.59 -20.69
CA ARG A 143 -8.48 43.27 -21.84
C ARG A 143 -8.71 44.77 -21.68
N PRO A 144 -7.67 45.61 -21.77
CA PRO A 144 -7.84 47.05 -21.75
C PRO A 144 -8.71 47.46 -22.98
N GLU A 145 -9.76 48.24 -22.72
CA GLU A 145 -10.59 48.78 -23.79
C GLU A 145 -9.73 49.63 -24.73
N LYS A 146 -9.76 49.29 -26.01
CA LYS A 146 -9.11 50.09 -27.05
C LYS A 146 -9.79 51.43 -27.08
N LYS A 147 -9.12 52.49 -26.59
CA LYS A 147 -9.56 53.86 -26.79
C LYS A 147 -9.66 54.13 -28.31
N LYS A 148 -10.87 54.41 -28.79
CA LYS A 148 -11.11 54.86 -30.19
C LYS A 148 -10.28 56.12 -30.38
N LYS A 149 -9.28 56.07 -31.25
CA LYS A 149 -8.59 57.26 -31.73
C LYS A 149 -9.61 58.05 -32.57
N ASN A 150 -10.01 59.23 -32.13
CA ASN A 150 -10.73 60.18 -32.95
C ASN A 150 -9.83 60.58 -34.11
N LEU A 151 -10.14 60.12 -35.30
CA LEU A 151 -9.56 60.65 -36.52
C LEU A 151 -10.13 62.12 -36.70
N TYR A 152 -9.24 63.05 -36.50
CA TYR A 152 -9.57 64.44 -36.89
C TYR A 152 -9.79 64.49 -38.38
N ASN A 153 -10.99 64.85 -38.78
CA ASN A 153 -11.32 65.28 -40.21
C ASN A 153 -10.50 66.53 -40.51
N ILE A 154 -9.54 66.37 -41.41
CA ILE A 154 -8.89 67.47 -42.08
C ILE A 154 -9.63 67.65 -43.42
N GLU A 155 -10.76 68.30 -43.36
CA GLU A 155 -11.37 68.96 -44.56
C GLU A 155 -11.59 70.42 -44.17
N ASN A 156 -10.69 71.25 -44.66
CA ASN A 156 -10.84 72.68 -45.04
C ASN A 156 -9.51 73.42 -44.88
N LEU A 157 -8.75 73.43 -45.99
CA LEU A 157 -7.99 74.57 -46.46
C LEU A 157 -7.67 74.38 -47.92
#